data_b962c3330e95536c2f23080bd36c4bd3
#
_entry.id   b962c3330e95536c2f23080bd36c4bd3
#
_cell.length_a   1.000
_cell.length_b   1.000
_cell.length_c   1.000
_cell.angle_alpha   90.00
_cell.angle_beta   90.00
_cell.angle_gamma   90.00
#
_symmetry.space_group_name_H-M   'P 1'
#
loop_
_entity.id
_entity.type
_entity.pdbx_description
1 polymer ?
#
loop_
_entity_poly.entity_id
_entity_poly.type
_entity_poly.pdbx_seq_one_letter_code
_entity_poly.pdbx_strand_id
1 'polypeptide(L)'
;MTHPFDIAVQRVMLDIRPSCECCDADLPPESPLARICSFECTFCATCAERRLNGVCPNCGGELLPRPRRPASKLEAYPPSSVRVLKPDGCKPTSEPGPARGPTFRSEAWVVRRVAATDTSLLEPLGDLLIDAVHSGASIGFLAPVSRETADRYWHGVFASLDGDRLLWVAEMEGVVVGTAQLSLCDKDNGRHRAEVQKLLVLRSARGNGIATLLMGELEAEARRRGRSLLFLDTLLASRAEDVYRHLGWTRAGEIPDYATSPDGELFPTVLYFKQLRG
;
A
#
# COMPACT_ATOMS: atom_id res chain seq x y z
N MET A 1 34.08 26.60 -10.41
CA MET A 1 33.14 26.43 -9.28
C MET A 1 32.05 25.48 -9.75
N THR A 2 32.24 24.20 -9.46
CA THR A 2 31.36 23.11 -9.89
C THR A 2 30.21 23.00 -8.87
N HIS A 3 28.99 23.05 -9.35
CA HIS A 3 27.77 22.85 -8.53
C HIS A 3 27.68 21.38 -8.06
N PRO A 4 27.50 21.11 -6.76
CA PRO A 4 27.44 19.77 -6.21
C PRO A 4 25.98 19.31 -5.99
N PHE A 5 25.16 19.23 -7.03
CA PHE A 5 23.83 18.59 -6.95
C PHE A 5 23.51 17.84 -8.24
N ASP A 6 24.40 16.89 -8.57
CA ASP A 6 24.04 15.85 -9.52
C ASP A 6 23.53 14.64 -8.71
N ILE A 7 22.29 14.74 -8.20
CA ILE A 7 21.58 13.60 -7.65
C ILE A 7 21.15 12.77 -8.85
N ALA A 8 21.93 11.73 -9.15
CA ALA A 8 21.54 10.71 -10.10
C ALA A 8 20.20 10.13 -9.66
N VAL A 9 19.12 10.52 -10.34
CA VAL A 9 17.80 9.89 -10.19
C VAL A 9 17.98 8.44 -10.62
N GLN A 10 18.19 7.56 -9.65
CA GLN A 10 18.25 6.13 -9.88
C GLN A 10 16.86 5.71 -10.35
N ARG A 11 16.68 5.56 -11.67
CA ARG A 11 15.45 5.06 -12.26
C ARG A 11 15.21 3.65 -11.73
N VAL A 12 14.22 3.50 -10.87
CA VAL A 12 13.73 2.19 -10.45
C VAL A 12 13.17 1.51 -11.69
N MET A 13 13.88 0.49 -12.17
CA MET A 13 13.51 -0.27 -13.36
C MET A 13 12.85 -1.57 -12.92
N LEU A 14 12.01 -2.12 -13.81
CA LEU A 14 11.40 -3.42 -13.65
C LEU A 14 12.45 -4.48 -13.25
N ASP A 15 12.26 -5.16 -12.11
CA ASP A 15 13.13 -6.25 -11.65
C ASP A 15 12.90 -7.50 -12.51
N ILE A 16 13.86 -7.80 -13.37
CA ILE A 16 13.80 -8.99 -14.24
C ILE A 16 14.36 -10.17 -13.45
N ARG A 17 13.53 -10.86 -12.69
CA ARG A 17 13.95 -12.03 -11.92
C ARG A 17 14.29 -13.22 -12.80
N PRO A 18 15.34 -13.99 -12.44
CA PRO A 18 15.91 -15.02 -13.31
C PRO A 18 15.11 -16.33 -13.29
N SER A 19 14.18 -16.52 -12.34
CA SER A 19 13.51 -17.81 -12.15
C SER A 19 12.04 -17.68 -11.71
N CYS A 20 11.34 -18.80 -11.84
CA CYS A 20 9.97 -18.96 -11.38
C CYS A 20 9.92 -19.16 -9.87
N GLU A 21 9.16 -18.31 -9.16
CA GLU A 21 8.99 -18.39 -7.70
C GLU A 21 8.30 -19.67 -7.21
N CYS A 22 7.66 -20.42 -8.13
CA CYS A 22 6.99 -21.70 -7.81
C CYS A 22 7.88 -22.94 -7.97
N CYS A 23 8.60 -23.03 -9.09
CA CYS A 23 9.28 -24.27 -9.49
C CYS A 23 10.75 -24.08 -9.83
N ASP A 24 11.26 -22.87 -9.62
CA ASP A 24 12.63 -22.45 -9.89
C ASP A 24 13.10 -22.59 -11.36
N ALA A 25 12.19 -22.84 -12.30
CA ALA A 25 12.51 -22.89 -13.72
C ALA A 25 13.14 -21.57 -14.16
N ASP A 26 14.20 -21.66 -14.98
CA ASP A 26 14.89 -20.48 -15.51
C ASP A 26 13.99 -19.64 -16.41
N LEU A 27 14.02 -18.34 -16.18
CA LEU A 27 13.26 -17.34 -16.92
C LEU A 27 14.18 -16.17 -17.34
N PRO A 28 15.06 -16.40 -18.34
CA PRO A 28 15.97 -15.36 -18.80
C PRO A 28 15.21 -14.11 -19.27
N PRO A 29 15.89 -12.95 -19.41
CA PRO A 29 15.24 -11.67 -19.70
C PRO A 29 14.36 -11.65 -20.95
N GLU A 30 14.72 -12.46 -21.94
CA GLU A 30 14.02 -12.60 -23.22
C GLU A 30 12.93 -13.68 -23.21
N SER A 31 12.75 -14.42 -22.11
CA SER A 31 11.83 -15.55 -22.04
C SER A 31 10.37 -15.14 -22.31
N PRO A 32 9.71 -15.70 -23.33
CA PRO A 32 8.29 -15.47 -23.57
C PRO A 32 7.39 -16.21 -22.57
N LEU A 33 7.96 -17.13 -21.81
CA LEU A 33 7.25 -17.96 -20.83
C LEU A 33 7.16 -17.30 -19.46
N ALA A 34 7.79 -16.15 -19.24
CA ALA A 34 7.71 -15.44 -17.98
C ALA A 34 6.36 -14.69 -17.84
N ARG A 35 5.76 -14.86 -16.69
CA ARG A 35 4.58 -14.11 -16.24
C ARG A 35 4.94 -13.28 -15.02
N ILE A 36 4.36 -12.10 -14.91
CA ILE A 36 4.66 -11.14 -13.84
C ILE A 36 3.38 -10.48 -13.36
N CYS A 37 3.30 -10.20 -12.08
CA CYS A 37 2.26 -9.34 -11.52
C CYS A 37 2.76 -7.88 -11.40
N SER A 38 1.89 -6.97 -11.02
CA SER A 38 2.22 -5.55 -10.80
C SER A 38 3.24 -5.31 -9.68
N PHE A 39 3.53 -6.32 -8.86
CA PHE A 39 4.54 -6.30 -7.80
C PHE A 39 5.80 -7.12 -8.18
N GLU A 40 6.00 -7.38 -9.47
CA GLU A 40 7.18 -8.03 -10.03
C GLU A 40 7.42 -9.48 -9.55
N CYS A 41 6.44 -10.12 -8.87
CA CYS A 41 6.50 -11.55 -8.60
C CYS A 41 6.49 -12.31 -9.93
N THR A 42 7.44 -13.22 -10.12
CA THR A 42 7.71 -13.83 -11.43
C THR A 42 7.44 -15.33 -11.40
N PHE A 43 6.69 -15.82 -12.37
CA PHE A 43 6.30 -17.22 -12.52
C PHE A 43 6.46 -17.69 -13.97
N CYS A 44 6.71 -18.98 -14.19
CA CYS A 44 6.63 -19.52 -15.54
C CYS A 44 5.17 -19.65 -15.99
N ALA A 45 4.93 -19.63 -17.29
CA ALA A 45 3.60 -19.76 -17.88
C ALA A 45 2.86 -21.01 -17.37
N THR A 46 3.56 -22.15 -17.26
CA THR A 46 2.98 -23.40 -16.75
C THR A 46 2.48 -23.26 -15.31
N CYS A 47 3.27 -22.66 -14.41
CA CYS A 47 2.83 -22.43 -13.04
C CYS A 47 1.71 -21.39 -12.98
N ALA A 48 1.85 -20.28 -13.69
CA ALA A 48 0.85 -19.23 -13.72
C ALA A 48 -0.52 -19.72 -14.21
N GLU A 49 -0.55 -20.51 -15.28
CA GLU A 49 -1.79 -20.99 -15.91
C GLU A 49 -2.38 -22.22 -15.20
N ARG A 50 -1.53 -23.24 -14.88
CA ARG A 50 -2.02 -24.52 -14.39
C ARG A 50 -2.10 -24.64 -12.88
N ARG A 51 -1.30 -23.89 -12.13
CA ARG A 51 -1.27 -23.95 -10.66
C ARG A 51 -1.91 -22.74 -10.00
N LEU A 52 -1.74 -21.56 -10.60
CA LEU A 52 -2.13 -20.29 -9.99
C LEU A 52 -3.37 -19.67 -10.65
N ASN A 53 -3.91 -20.30 -11.71
CA ASN A 53 -5.09 -19.79 -12.45
C ASN A 53 -4.98 -18.30 -12.83
N GLY A 54 -3.79 -17.85 -13.20
CA GLY A 54 -3.53 -16.46 -13.59
C GLY A 54 -3.45 -15.46 -12.42
N VAL A 55 -3.47 -15.91 -11.18
CA VAL A 55 -3.46 -15.04 -9.98
C VAL A 55 -2.15 -15.23 -9.22
N CYS A 56 -1.51 -14.12 -8.87
CA CYS A 56 -0.28 -14.13 -8.08
C CYS A 56 -0.55 -14.59 -6.64
N PRO A 57 0.10 -15.65 -6.14
CA PRO A 57 -0.14 -16.14 -4.78
C PRO A 57 0.40 -15.22 -3.69
N ASN A 58 1.31 -14.28 -4.05
CA ASN A 58 1.92 -13.36 -3.09
C ASN A 58 1.09 -12.09 -2.88
N CYS A 59 0.46 -11.56 -3.95
CA CYS A 59 -0.22 -10.28 -3.90
C CYS A 59 -1.68 -10.32 -4.40
N GLY A 60 -2.15 -11.46 -4.93
CA GLY A 60 -3.49 -11.59 -5.50
C GLY A 60 -3.69 -10.91 -6.86
N GLY A 61 -2.65 -10.25 -7.40
CA GLY A 61 -2.72 -9.56 -8.68
C GLY A 61 -2.71 -10.51 -9.88
N GLU A 62 -3.13 -10.00 -11.05
CA GLU A 62 -3.12 -10.72 -12.31
C GLU A 62 -1.68 -11.07 -12.78
N LEU A 63 -1.50 -12.25 -13.35
CA LEU A 63 -0.23 -12.69 -13.92
C LEU A 63 -0.26 -12.53 -15.45
N LEU A 64 0.40 -11.47 -15.93
CA LEU A 64 0.50 -11.12 -17.34
C LEU A 64 1.86 -11.52 -17.94
N PRO A 65 1.99 -11.60 -19.29
CA PRO A 65 3.29 -11.78 -19.93
C PRO A 65 4.28 -10.70 -19.48
N ARG A 66 5.45 -11.13 -19.01
CA ARG A 66 6.51 -10.20 -18.57
C ARG A 66 7.08 -9.43 -19.76
N PRO A 67 7.21 -8.09 -19.70
CA PRO A 67 7.92 -7.31 -20.70
C PRO A 67 9.36 -7.83 -20.86
N ARG A 68 9.78 -8.06 -22.10
CA ARG A 68 11.14 -8.52 -22.41
C ARG A 68 12.08 -7.34 -22.53
N ARG A 69 13.25 -7.45 -21.90
CA ARG A 69 14.27 -6.40 -22.02
C ARG A 69 15.08 -6.62 -23.32
N PRO A 70 15.21 -5.60 -24.20
CA PRO A 70 16.00 -5.73 -25.42
C PRO A 70 17.47 -6.08 -25.12
N ALA A 71 18.08 -6.96 -25.90
CA ALA A 71 19.46 -7.39 -25.69
C ALA A 71 20.45 -6.20 -25.64
N SER A 72 20.22 -5.16 -26.45
CA SER A 72 21.01 -3.92 -26.44
C SER A 72 20.97 -3.12 -25.14
N LYS A 73 20.08 -3.47 -24.21
CA LYS A 73 19.94 -2.79 -22.92
C LYS A 73 20.40 -3.65 -21.74
N LEU A 74 20.74 -4.93 -21.96
CA LEU A 74 21.10 -5.84 -20.87
C LEU A 74 22.45 -5.51 -20.22
N GLU A 75 23.40 -4.94 -20.98
CA GLU A 75 24.69 -4.52 -20.45
C GLU A 75 24.55 -3.33 -19.47
N ALA A 76 23.81 -2.30 -19.88
CA ALA A 76 23.59 -1.11 -19.04
C ALA A 76 22.57 -1.34 -17.91
N TYR A 77 21.67 -2.31 -18.08
CA TYR A 77 20.59 -2.63 -17.17
C TYR A 77 20.45 -4.15 -17.03
N PRO A 78 21.36 -4.81 -16.30
CA PRO A 78 21.35 -6.26 -16.16
C PRO A 78 20.07 -6.76 -15.45
N PRO A 79 19.66 -8.00 -15.71
CA PRO A 79 18.60 -8.64 -14.94
C PRO A 79 19.06 -8.89 -13.51
N SER A 80 18.12 -9.12 -12.61
CA SER A 80 18.40 -9.57 -11.25
C SER A 80 19.10 -10.94 -11.28
N SER A 81 20.07 -11.12 -10.39
CA SER A 81 20.68 -12.42 -10.11
C SER A 81 20.00 -13.14 -8.94
N VAL A 82 19.08 -12.47 -8.25
CA VAL A 82 18.42 -12.98 -7.05
C VAL A 82 17.30 -13.95 -7.44
N ARG A 83 17.44 -15.21 -7.03
CA ARG A 83 16.40 -16.24 -7.18
C ARG A 83 15.51 -16.23 -5.95
N VAL A 84 14.21 -16.15 -6.18
CA VAL A 84 13.19 -16.20 -5.12
C VAL A 84 12.39 -17.48 -5.32
N LEU A 85 12.48 -18.41 -4.38
CA LEU A 85 11.74 -19.68 -4.43
C LEU A 85 10.78 -19.76 -3.24
N LYS A 86 9.50 -19.91 -3.54
CA LYS A 86 8.40 -20.03 -2.56
C LYS A 86 7.49 -21.22 -2.89
N PRO A 87 7.98 -22.46 -2.79
CA PRO A 87 7.24 -23.65 -3.24
C PRO A 87 5.94 -23.86 -2.46
N ASP A 88 5.89 -23.46 -1.19
CA ASP A 88 4.69 -23.59 -0.35
C ASP A 88 3.54 -22.66 -0.78
N GLY A 89 3.84 -21.53 -1.39
CA GLY A 89 2.86 -20.58 -1.95
C GLY A 89 2.24 -21.06 -3.28
N CYS A 90 2.77 -22.13 -3.86
CA CYS A 90 2.41 -22.63 -5.18
C CYS A 90 1.68 -23.99 -5.17
N LYS A 91 1.06 -24.35 -4.06
CA LYS A 91 0.22 -25.54 -4.00
C LYS A 91 -0.97 -25.35 -4.93
N PRO A 92 -1.31 -26.35 -5.78
CA PRO A 92 -2.57 -26.32 -6.52
C PRO A 92 -3.68 -26.14 -5.49
N THR A 93 -4.58 -25.21 -5.71
CA THR A 93 -5.84 -25.16 -4.96
C THR A 93 -6.67 -26.38 -5.35
N SER A 94 -6.40 -27.52 -4.72
CA SER A 94 -7.11 -28.80 -4.92
C SER A 94 -8.39 -28.88 -4.09
N GLU A 95 -8.80 -27.81 -3.49
CA GLU A 95 -10.15 -27.63 -2.98
C GLU A 95 -10.64 -26.27 -3.49
N PRO A 96 -11.94 -26.15 -3.86
CA PRO A 96 -12.54 -24.84 -3.89
C PRO A 96 -12.37 -24.32 -2.46
N GLY A 97 -11.36 -23.48 -2.24
CA GLY A 97 -11.18 -22.77 -0.99
C GLY A 97 -12.53 -22.18 -0.58
N PRO A 98 -12.78 -21.97 0.74
CA PRO A 98 -14.03 -21.40 1.19
C PRO A 98 -14.34 -20.24 0.25
N ALA A 99 -15.54 -20.28 -0.33
CA ALA A 99 -15.99 -19.45 -1.42
C ALA A 99 -15.32 -18.10 -1.36
N ARG A 100 -14.58 -17.75 -2.44
CA ARG A 100 -13.92 -16.45 -2.55
C ARG A 100 -14.80 -15.44 -1.86
N GLY A 101 -14.30 -14.83 -0.82
CA GLY A 101 -14.98 -13.68 -0.28
C GLY A 101 -15.32 -12.79 -1.48
N PRO A 102 -16.49 -12.17 -1.55
CA PRO A 102 -17.13 -11.68 -2.74
C PRO A 102 -16.11 -11.12 -3.72
N THR A 103 -16.13 -11.61 -4.98
CA THR A 103 -15.32 -11.04 -6.08
C THR A 103 -15.88 -9.65 -6.30
N PHE A 104 -15.23 -8.67 -5.72
CA PHE A 104 -15.66 -7.29 -5.76
C PHE A 104 -15.51 -6.76 -7.18
N ARG A 105 -16.63 -6.73 -7.92
CA ARG A 105 -16.72 -6.00 -9.17
C ARG A 105 -16.54 -4.52 -8.85
N SER A 106 -15.86 -3.78 -9.72
CA SER A 106 -15.51 -2.36 -9.56
C SER A 106 -16.71 -1.39 -9.39
N GLU A 107 -17.92 -1.90 -9.31
CA GLU A 107 -19.15 -1.11 -9.28
C GLU A 107 -19.74 -0.88 -7.88
N ALA A 108 -19.08 -1.29 -6.81
CA ALA A 108 -19.69 -1.31 -5.48
C ALA A 108 -18.89 -0.64 -4.33
N TRP A 109 -17.75 0.00 -4.60
CA TRP A 109 -17.05 0.73 -3.55
C TRP A 109 -17.63 2.13 -3.36
N VAL A 110 -18.08 2.43 -2.15
CA VAL A 110 -18.49 3.78 -1.78
C VAL A 110 -17.41 4.34 -0.84
N VAL A 111 -16.75 5.42 -1.28
CA VAL A 111 -15.91 6.20 -0.38
C VAL A 111 -16.73 7.41 0.08
N ARG A 112 -16.84 7.58 1.39
CA ARG A 112 -17.56 8.71 1.96
C ARG A 112 -16.82 9.32 3.15
N ARG A 113 -17.06 10.59 3.38
CA ARG A 113 -16.63 11.30 4.57
C ARG A 113 -17.47 10.84 5.78
N VAL A 114 -16.81 10.68 6.92
CA VAL A 114 -17.43 10.31 8.19
C VAL A 114 -17.80 11.57 8.96
N ALA A 115 -19.01 11.62 9.49
CA ALA A 115 -19.46 12.63 10.44
C ALA A 115 -19.27 12.16 11.89
N ALA A 116 -19.15 13.09 12.84
CA ALA A 116 -19.02 12.75 14.27
C ALA A 116 -20.23 11.94 14.81
N THR A 117 -21.37 12.02 14.13
CA THR A 117 -22.59 11.28 14.47
C THR A 117 -22.62 9.84 13.96
N ASP A 118 -21.69 9.44 13.09
CA ASP A 118 -21.64 8.10 12.47
C ASP A 118 -21.06 7.05 13.45
N THR A 119 -21.51 7.04 14.70
CA THR A 119 -20.94 6.21 15.79
C THR A 119 -21.04 4.70 15.53
N SER A 120 -21.92 4.25 14.64
CA SER A 120 -21.97 2.84 14.19
C SER A 120 -20.69 2.37 13.50
N LEU A 121 -19.83 3.29 13.05
CA LEU A 121 -18.54 2.96 12.42
C LEU A 121 -17.43 2.64 13.42
N LEU A 122 -17.62 2.94 14.72
CA LEU A 122 -16.58 2.75 15.75
C LEU A 122 -16.11 1.30 15.81
N GLU A 123 -17.04 0.36 15.84
CA GLU A 123 -16.71 -1.07 15.90
C GLU A 123 -16.00 -1.57 14.64
N PRO A 124 -16.51 -1.36 13.40
CA PRO A 124 -15.81 -1.75 12.19
C PRO A 124 -14.43 -1.09 12.01
N LEU A 125 -14.28 0.16 12.41
CA LEU A 125 -12.99 0.86 12.38
C LEU A 125 -12.00 0.26 13.40
N GLY A 126 -12.49 -0.18 14.57
CA GLY A 126 -11.71 -0.92 15.55
C GLY A 126 -11.16 -2.22 14.96
N ASP A 127 -12.00 -3.01 14.28
CA ASP A 127 -11.60 -4.24 13.59
C ASP A 127 -10.55 -3.98 12.53
N LEU A 128 -10.77 -2.94 11.72
CA LEU A 128 -9.82 -2.54 10.66
C LEU A 128 -8.44 -2.15 11.23
N LEU A 129 -8.40 -1.43 12.34
CA LEU A 129 -7.15 -1.07 13.01
C LEU A 129 -6.43 -2.31 13.56
N ILE A 130 -7.17 -3.21 14.21
CA ILE A 130 -6.63 -4.47 14.73
C ILE A 130 -6.06 -5.32 13.59
N ASP A 131 -6.81 -5.51 12.48
CA ASP A 131 -6.33 -6.24 11.30
C ASP A 131 -5.05 -5.61 10.72
N ALA A 132 -5.00 -4.28 10.63
CA ALA A 132 -3.83 -3.57 10.10
C ALA A 132 -2.60 -3.81 10.97
N VAL A 133 -2.69 -3.64 12.29
CA VAL A 133 -1.57 -3.84 13.23
C VAL A 133 -1.10 -5.29 13.23
N HIS A 134 -2.02 -6.25 13.30
CA HIS A 134 -1.69 -7.68 13.29
C HIS A 134 -1.17 -8.16 11.93
N SER A 135 -1.34 -7.37 10.87
CA SER A 135 -0.73 -7.62 9.56
C SER A 135 0.61 -6.90 9.36
N GLY A 136 1.18 -6.30 10.41
CA GLY A 136 2.51 -5.68 10.42
C GLY A 136 2.52 -4.22 10.00
N ALA A 137 1.37 -3.51 10.03
CA ALA A 137 1.37 -2.08 9.75
C ALA A 137 1.95 -1.29 10.95
N SER A 138 2.97 -0.47 10.68
CA SER A 138 3.52 0.48 11.66
C SER A 138 2.69 1.77 11.61
N ILE A 139 1.72 1.88 12.50
CA ILE A 139 0.73 2.96 12.52
C ILE A 139 0.54 3.58 13.92
N GLY A 140 1.58 3.48 14.76
CA GLY A 140 1.59 4.01 16.12
C GLY A 140 0.99 3.09 17.18
N PHE A 141 0.86 1.79 16.86
CA PHE A 141 0.42 0.75 17.79
C PHE A 141 1.35 -0.46 17.73
N LEU A 142 1.55 -1.11 18.86
CA LEU A 142 2.29 -2.36 18.96
C LEU A 142 1.32 -3.56 18.97
N ALA A 143 1.71 -4.63 18.27
CA ALA A 143 0.97 -5.89 18.34
C ALA A 143 1.36 -6.66 19.64
N PRO A 144 0.41 -7.36 20.30
CA PRO A 144 -1.03 -7.38 19.98
C PRO A 144 -1.74 -6.11 20.47
N VAL A 145 -2.57 -5.50 19.63
CA VAL A 145 -3.42 -4.40 20.04
C VAL A 145 -4.77 -4.92 20.56
N SER A 146 -5.19 -4.46 21.73
CA SER A 146 -6.47 -4.85 22.31
C SER A 146 -7.64 -4.08 21.68
N ARG A 147 -8.84 -4.66 21.73
CA ARG A 147 -10.08 -4.00 21.32
C ARG A 147 -10.26 -2.66 22.07
N GLU A 148 -10.06 -2.66 23.38
CA GLU A 148 -10.18 -1.44 24.19
C GLU A 148 -9.23 -0.32 23.71
N THR A 149 -8.02 -0.65 23.33
CA THR A 149 -7.05 0.32 22.80
C THR A 149 -7.50 0.87 21.45
N ALA A 150 -8.00 0.02 20.55
CA ALA A 150 -8.54 0.42 19.26
C ALA A 150 -9.78 1.32 19.42
N ASP A 151 -10.70 0.93 20.29
CA ASP A 151 -11.93 1.70 20.55
C ASP A 151 -11.60 3.08 21.15
N ARG A 152 -10.71 3.14 22.14
CA ARG A 152 -10.25 4.41 22.73
C ARG A 152 -9.65 5.34 21.68
N TYR A 153 -8.86 4.81 20.77
CA TYR A 153 -8.30 5.60 19.67
C TYR A 153 -9.40 6.18 18.78
N TRP A 154 -10.35 5.36 18.33
CA TRP A 154 -11.41 5.82 17.45
C TRP A 154 -12.37 6.77 18.12
N HIS A 155 -12.71 6.56 19.40
CA HIS A 155 -13.47 7.55 20.19
C HIS A 155 -12.77 8.91 20.22
N GLY A 156 -11.43 8.93 20.40
CA GLY A 156 -10.65 10.16 20.34
C GLY A 156 -10.67 10.81 18.95
N VAL A 157 -10.63 10.01 17.87
CA VAL A 157 -10.77 10.51 16.50
C VAL A 157 -12.14 11.14 16.29
N PHE A 158 -13.23 10.43 16.65
CA PHE A 158 -14.60 10.94 16.50
C PHE A 158 -14.84 12.24 17.28
N ALA A 159 -14.29 12.36 18.47
CA ALA A 159 -14.35 13.59 19.27
C ALA A 159 -13.64 14.78 18.62
N SER A 160 -12.74 14.54 17.67
CA SER A 160 -11.97 15.58 16.94
C SER A 160 -12.43 15.79 15.49
N LEU A 161 -13.47 15.06 15.03
CA LEU A 161 -14.04 15.29 13.70
C LEU A 161 -14.72 16.65 13.62
N ASP A 162 -14.85 17.16 12.40
CA ASP A 162 -15.43 18.48 12.07
C ASP A 162 -14.60 19.70 12.53
N GLY A 163 -13.48 19.49 13.23
CA GLY A 163 -12.42 20.47 13.44
C GLY A 163 -11.33 20.34 12.37
N ASP A 164 -10.10 20.17 12.84
CA ASP A 164 -8.92 20.03 11.98
C ASP A 164 -8.66 18.60 11.54
N ARG A 165 -9.51 17.65 11.92
CA ARG A 165 -9.42 16.24 11.54
C ARG A 165 -10.60 15.81 10.69
N LEU A 166 -10.29 15.17 9.57
CA LEU A 166 -11.26 14.62 8.63
C LEU A 166 -11.01 13.13 8.48
N LEU A 167 -12.08 12.35 8.32
CA LEU A 167 -12.04 10.91 8.20
C LEU A 167 -12.87 10.45 7.00
N TRP A 168 -12.35 9.50 6.25
CA TRP A 168 -13.06 8.78 5.20
C TRP A 168 -13.09 7.30 5.49
N VAL A 169 -14.14 6.65 5.06
CA VAL A 169 -14.25 5.19 4.99
C VAL A 169 -14.54 4.78 3.56
N ALA A 170 -13.99 3.63 3.19
CA ALA A 170 -14.39 2.88 2.02
C ALA A 170 -15.27 1.73 2.49
N GLU A 171 -16.48 1.66 1.95
CA GLU A 171 -17.47 0.64 2.27
C GLU A 171 -17.82 -0.16 1.03
N MET A 172 -18.17 -1.41 1.23
CA MET A 172 -18.71 -2.29 0.24
C MET A 172 -19.85 -3.09 0.86
N GLU A 173 -21.03 -2.99 0.25
CA GLU A 173 -22.25 -3.64 0.78
C GLU A 173 -22.47 -3.36 2.28
N GLY A 174 -22.10 -2.16 2.74
CA GLY A 174 -22.20 -1.76 4.14
C GLY A 174 -21.07 -2.24 5.05
N VAL A 175 -20.07 -2.92 4.52
CA VAL A 175 -18.89 -3.37 5.28
C VAL A 175 -17.75 -2.36 5.08
N VAL A 176 -17.18 -1.86 6.18
CA VAL A 176 -15.99 -1.00 6.14
C VAL A 176 -14.77 -1.83 5.77
N VAL A 177 -14.13 -1.48 4.66
CA VAL A 177 -12.96 -2.19 4.12
C VAL A 177 -11.71 -1.34 4.07
N GLY A 178 -11.82 -0.04 4.29
CA GLY A 178 -10.69 0.86 4.35
C GLY A 178 -11.02 2.19 4.98
N THR A 179 -9.98 2.93 5.37
CA THR A 179 -10.10 4.28 5.95
C THR A 179 -8.86 5.11 5.65
N ALA A 180 -9.03 6.44 5.66
CA ALA A 180 -7.94 7.40 5.64
C ALA A 180 -8.32 8.65 6.44
N GLN A 181 -7.34 9.28 7.07
CA GLN A 181 -7.50 10.52 7.83
C GLN A 181 -6.68 11.65 7.22
N LEU A 182 -7.19 12.87 7.35
CA LEU A 182 -6.48 14.09 7.01
C LEU A 182 -6.48 15.00 8.25
N SER A 183 -5.29 15.33 8.74
CA SER A 183 -5.09 16.29 9.82
C SER A 183 -4.65 17.63 9.23
N LEU A 184 -5.48 18.65 9.38
CA LEU A 184 -5.21 19.99 8.86
C LEU A 184 -4.27 20.73 9.83
N CYS A 185 -3.25 21.40 9.31
CA CYS A 185 -2.41 22.25 10.14
C CYS A 185 -3.17 23.54 10.49
N ASP A 186 -3.28 23.86 11.77
CA ASP A 186 -3.94 25.04 12.35
C ASP A 186 -2.98 26.22 12.55
N LYS A 187 -1.66 25.98 12.47
CA LYS A 187 -0.64 27.02 12.65
C LYS A 187 -0.68 28.04 11.51
N ASP A 188 -0.60 29.31 11.82
CA ASP A 188 -0.73 30.41 10.84
C ASP A 188 0.22 30.27 9.65
N ASN A 189 1.48 29.90 9.87
CA ASN A 189 2.47 29.67 8.82
C ASN A 189 2.35 28.29 8.15
N GLY A 190 1.42 27.45 8.59
CA GLY A 190 1.23 26.05 8.14
C GLY A 190 -0.12 25.78 7.51
N ARG A 191 -1.03 26.74 7.42
CA ARG A 191 -2.41 26.54 6.95
C ARG A 191 -2.52 25.99 5.52
N HIS A 192 -1.46 26.06 4.74
CA HIS A 192 -1.40 25.48 3.39
C HIS A 192 -1.12 23.98 3.36
N ARG A 193 -0.82 23.35 4.50
CA ARG A 193 -0.44 21.94 4.58
C ARG A 193 -1.40 21.09 5.40
N ALA A 194 -1.39 19.78 5.16
CA ALA A 194 -2.11 18.79 5.95
C ALA A 194 -1.34 17.46 5.95
N GLU A 195 -1.56 16.67 6.99
CA GLU A 195 -0.96 15.35 7.17
C GLU A 195 -1.96 14.25 6.86
N VAL A 196 -1.55 13.29 6.03
CA VAL A 196 -2.32 12.06 5.79
C VAL A 196 -1.94 11.03 6.83
N GLN A 197 -2.94 10.49 7.51
CA GLN A 197 -2.77 9.52 8.58
C GLN A 197 -3.69 8.32 8.37
N LYS A 198 -3.32 7.17 8.92
CA LYS A 198 -4.19 5.97 9.01
C LYS A 198 -4.84 5.58 7.67
N LEU A 199 -4.05 5.58 6.58
CA LEU A 199 -4.48 4.90 5.36
C LEU A 199 -4.43 3.40 5.60
N LEU A 200 -5.57 2.80 5.89
CA LEU A 200 -5.72 1.40 6.20
C LEU A 200 -6.65 0.73 5.20
N VAL A 201 -6.33 -0.50 4.81
CA VAL A 201 -7.19 -1.36 3.99
C VAL A 201 -7.15 -2.75 4.57
N LEU A 202 -8.33 -3.36 4.81
CA LEU A 202 -8.46 -4.74 5.27
C LEU A 202 -7.60 -5.66 4.40
N ARG A 203 -6.88 -6.58 5.04
CA ARG A 203 -5.98 -7.52 4.35
C ARG A 203 -6.67 -8.25 3.20
N SER A 204 -7.91 -8.69 3.41
CA SER A 204 -8.74 -9.39 2.40
C SER A 204 -9.17 -8.50 1.22
N ALA A 205 -9.16 -7.18 1.40
CA ALA A 205 -9.60 -6.20 0.39
C ALA A 205 -8.43 -5.47 -0.31
N ARG A 206 -7.18 -5.76 0.07
CA ARG A 206 -5.99 -5.15 -0.56
C ARG A 206 -5.88 -5.57 -2.04
N GLY A 207 -5.23 -4.72 -2.84
CA GLY A 207 -5.04 -4.97 -4.27
C GLY A 207 -6.21 -4.55 -5.17
N ASN A 208 -7.32 -4.03 -4.60
CA ASN A 208 -8.53 -3.64 -5.32
C ASN A 208 -8.64 -2.11 -5.56
N GLY A 209 -7.56 -1.35 -5.43
CA GLY A 209 -7.56 0.09 -5.68
C GLY A 209 -8.17 0.97 -4.59
N ILE A 210 -8.60 0.40 -3.45
CA ILE A 210 -9.28 1.12 -2.35
C ILE A 210 -8.42 2.26 -1.81
N ALA A 211 -7.12 2.03 -1.61
CA ALA A 211 -6.19 3.07 -1.17
C ALA A 211 -6.15 4.25 -2.16
N THR A 212 -6.19 3.97 -3.47
CA THR A 212 -6.22 5.00 -4.52
C THR A 212 -7.50 5.84 -4.44
N LEU A 213 -8.65 5.20 -4.23
CA LEU A 213 -9.93 5.89 -4.09
C LEU A 213 -9.96 6.78 -2.84
N LEU A 214 -9.55 6.25 -1.69
CA LEU A 214 -9.46 7.01 -0.43
C LEU A 214 -8.54 8.22 -0.57
N MET A 215 -7.35 8.03 -1.15
CA MET A 215 -6.40 9.12 -1.34
C MET A 215 -6.91 10.16 -2.34
N GLY A 216 -7.63 9.75 -3.38
CA GLY A 216 -8.26 10.66 -4.34
C GLY A 216 -9.26 11.61 -3.68
N GLU A 217 -10.16 11.08 -2.86
CA GLU A 217 -11.15 11.88 -2.11
C GLU A 217 -10.50 12.81 -1.11
N LEU A 218 -9.50 12.31 -0.37
CA LEU A 218 -8.74 13.08 0.59
C LEU A 218 -7.98 14.24 -0.08
N GLU A 219 -7.31 13.99 -1.19
CA GLU A 219 -6.60 15.02 -1.97
C GLU A 219 -7.57 16.06 -2.54
N ALA A 220 -8.73 15.63 -3.03
CA ALA A 220 -9.77 16.55 -3.52
C ALA A 220 -10.28 17.47 -2.42
N GLU A 221 -10.55 16.94 -1.22
CA GLU A 221 -10.98 17.74 -0.06
C GLU A 221 -9.88 18.69 0.41
N ALA A 222 -8.63 18.23 0.43
CA ALA A 222 -7.49 19.08 0.77
C ALA A 222 -7.42 20.30 -0.15
N ARG A 223 -7.58 20.11 -1.48
CA ARG A 223 -7.65 21.22 -2.45
C ARG A 223 -8.82 22.16 -2.17
N ARG A 224 -10.03 21.62 -1.93
CA ARG A 224 -11.23 22.43 -1.60
C ARG A 224 -10.99 23.31 -0.37
N ARG A 225 -10.16 22.85 0.58
CA ARG A 225 -9.79 23.60 1.80
C ARG A 225 -8.54 24.46 1.64
N GLY A 226 -8.06 24.66 0.41
CA GLY A 226 -6.89 25.49 0.12
C GLY A 226 -5.57 24.89 0.62
N ARG A 227 -5.51 23.57 0.84
CA ARG A 227 -4.26 22.89 1.20
C ARG A 227 -3.49 22.55 -0.09
N SER A 228 -2.28 23.08 -0.21
CA SER A 228 -1.42 22.88 -1.39
C SER A 228 -0.28 21.89 -1.14
N LEU A 229 -0.07 21.43 0.10
CA LEU A 229 0.95 20.49 0.48
C LEU A 229 0.38 19.41 1.40
N LEU A 230 0.53 18.16 0.99
CA LEU A 230 0.29 17.00 1.85
C LEU A 230 1.62 16.33 2.21
N PHE A 231 1.69 15.76 3.41
CA PHE A 231 2.82 14.94 3.84
C PHE A 231 2.32 13.75 4.67
N LEU A 232 3.14 12.75 4.79
CA LEU A 232 2.92 11.55 5.60
C LEU A 232 4.26 10.90 5.95
N ASP A 233 4.23 9.99 6.91
CA ASP A 233 5.31 9.08 7.18
C ASP A 233 4.84 7.60 7.08
N THR A 234 5.80 6.72 6.83
CA THR A 234 5.56 5.27 6.78
C THR A 234 6.83 4.50 7.09
N LEU A 235 6.68 3.23 7.48
CA LEU A 235 7.80 2.33 7.72
C LEU A 235 8.63 2.13 6.44
N LEU A 236 9.95 2.23 6.55
CA LEU A 236 10.89 1.96 5.46
C LEU A 236 10.69 0.55 4.89
N ALA A 237 10.78 0.42 3.57
CA ALA A 237 10.60 -0.83 2.81
C ALA A 237 9.23 -1.49 3.00
N SER A 238 8.23 -0.75 3.45
CA SER A 238 6.85 -1.23 3.57
C SER A 238 6.13 -1.22 2.22
N ARG A 239 5.08 -2.06 2.11
CA ARG A 239 4.17 -2.03 0.94
C ARG A 239 3.47 -0.67 0.76
N ALA A 240 3.36 0.12 1.80
CA ALA A 240 2.75 1.44 1.74
C ALA A 240 3.59 2.41 0.91
N GLU A 241 4.93 2.29 0.92
CA GLU A 241 5.79 3.09 0.05
C GLU A 241 5.50 2.89 -1.43
N ASP A 242 5.20 1.63 -1.86
CA ASP A 242 4.85 1.34 -3.25
C ASP A 242 3.54 2.02 -3.65
N VAL A 243 2.56 2.05 -2.73
CA VAL A 243 1.29 2.77 -2.94
C VAL A 243 1.55 4.27 -3.12
N TYR A 244 2.32 4.88 -2.22
CA TYR A 244 2.58 6.32 -2.29
C TYR A 244 3.37 6.70 -3.55
N ARG A 245 4.38 5.93 -3.92
CA ARG A 245 5.11 6.14 -5.18
C ARG A 245 4.20 6.04 -6.40
N HIS A 246 3.32 5.03 -6.44
CA HIS A 246 2.35 4.87 -7.53
C HIS A 246 1.37 6.04 -7.62
N LEU A 247 0.98 6.61 -6.49
CA LEU A 247 0.09 7.77 -6.41
C LEU A 247 0.81 9.11 -6.65
N GLY A 248 2.08 9.10 -7.04
CA GLY A 248 2.86 10.29 -7.40
C GLY A 248 3.35 11.11 -6.21
N TRP A 249 3.50 10.48 -5.04
CA TRP A 249 4.12 11.09 -3.88
C TRP A 249 5.65 11.08 -4.00
N THR A 250 6.28 12.14 -3.51
CA THR A 250 7.73 12.33 -3.55
C THR A 250 8.33 11.99 -2.18
N ARG A 251 9.35 11.16 -2.16
CA ARG A 251 10.12 10.82 -0.96
C ARG A 251 10.94 12.03 -0.52
N ALA A 252 10.77 12.48 0.72
CA ALA A 252 11.50 13.61 1.29
C ALA A 252 12.79 13.17 2.00
N GLY A 253 12.76 12.03 2.71
CA GLY A 253 13.91 11.55 3.46
C GLY A 253 13.53 10.46 4.46
N GLU A 254 14.49 10.07 5.28
CA GLU A 254 14.34 9.06 6.34
C GLU A 254 14.68 9.66 7.70
N ILE A 255 14.06 9.12 8.74
CA ILE A 255 14.44 9.36 10.14
C ILE A 255 14.79 7.99 10.73
N PRO A 256 16.05 7.74 11.13
CA PRO A 256 16.42 6.50 11.79
C PRO A 256 15.76 6.39 13.17
N ASP A 257 15.62 5.17 13.66
CA ASP A 257 15.17 4.85 15.02
C ASP A 257 13.86 5.52 15.45
N TYR A 258 12.92 5.66 14.50
CA TYR A 258 11.70 6.45 14.67
C TYR A 258 10.59 5.69 15.39
N ALA A 259 10.46 4.40 15.14
CA ALA A 259 9.40 3.56 15.69
C ALA A 259 9.97 2.26 16.25
N THR A 260 9.27 1.67 17.24
CA THR A 260 9.66 0.38 17.82
C THR A 260 8.75 -0.75 17.34
N SER A 261 9.33 -1.96 17.22
CA SER A 261 8.59 -3.22 17.14
C SER A 261 8.07 -3.65 18.52
N PRO A 262 7.20 -4.68 18.59
CA PRO A 262 6.80 -5.29 19.85
C PRO A 262 7.98 -5.84 20.67
N ASP A 263 9.06 -6.23 20.00
CA ASP A 263 10.28 -6.77 20.63
C ASP A 263 11.28 -5.67 21.02
N GLY A 264 10.93 -4.39 20.82
CA GLY A 264 11.77 -3.24 21.17
C GLY A 264 12.84 -2.87 20.14
N GLU A 265 12.85 -3.51 18.96
CA GLU A 265 13.74 -3.15 17.87
C GLU A 265 13.30 -1.81 17.25
N LEU A 266 14.29 -0.94 16.97
CA LEU A 266 14.03 0.38 16.38
C LEU A 266 14.04 0.30 14.86
N PHE A 267 13.07 0.94 14.23
CA PHE A 267 12.92 1.00 12.78
C PHE A 267 12.87 2.45 12.28
N PRO A 268 13.48 2.72 11.11
CA PRO A 268 13.40 4.02 10.47
C PRO A 268 12.01 4.25 9.87
N THR A 269 11.60 5.52 9.80
CA THR A 269 10.45 5.97 9.00
C THR A 269 10.91 6.72 7.77
N VAL A 270 10.06 6.71 6.75
CA VAL A 270 10.26 7.48 5.50
C VAL A 270 9.17 8.53 5.38
N LEU A 271 9.59 9.76 5.16
CA LEU A 271 8.71 10.89 4.92
C LEU A 271 8.41 11.02 3.43
N TYR A 272 7.13 11.20 3.10
CA TYR A 272 6.63 11.50 1.76
C TYR A 272 5.85 12.80 1.76
N PHE A 273 5.86 13.49 0.62
CA PHE A 273 5.03 14.67 0.41
C PHE A 273 4.43 14.68 -0.99
N LYS A 274 3.34 15.43 -1.16
CA LYS A 274 2.71 15.69 -2.45
C LYS A 274 2.27 17.14 -2.53
N GLN A 275 2.74 17.84 -3.56
CA GLN A 275 2.24 19.17 -3.88
C GLN A 275 0.95 19.04 -4.68
N LEU A 276 -0.13 19.60 -4.16
CA LEU A 276 -1.43 19.67 -4.83
C LEU A 276 -1.45 20.94 -5.69
N ARG A 277 -0.81 20.86 -6.87
CA ARG A 277 -0.89 21.99 -7.83
C ARG A 277 -2.33 22.10 -8.33
N GLY A 278 -2.84 23.34 -8.33
CA GLY A 278 -4.13 23.67 -8.89
C GLY A 278 -4.13 23.55 -10.40
#